data_2cf2d9475e010574f79a731bfb0f0436
#
_entry.id   2cf2d9475e010574f79a731bfb0f0436
#
_cell.length_a   1.000
_cell.length_b   1.000
_cell.length_c   1.000
_cell.angle_alpha   90.00
_cell.angle_beta   90.00
_cell.angle_gamma   90.00
#
_symmetry.space_group_name_H-M   'P 1'
#
loop_
_entity.id
_entity.type
_entity.pdbx_description
1 polymer ?
#
loop_
_entity_poly.entity_id
_entity_poly.type
_entity_poly.pdbx_seq_one_letter_code
_entity_poly.pdbx_strand_id
1 'polypeptide(L)'
;MFVDRRYRNFIIDMDGVIYRGNTPLPHSAEFINFLREIDAKVVFFSNNSTLSRKQYVEKLSNMGIKAREEEIVSSGLITAYCLSKENPGASLYVIGEEGLREELGQRGMNLVEVPPYQVDGVVVGMDRQFNFKKMSNAMRCILNGASFYGTNPDPSFPTEDGFMPGCGAILASIEV
;
A
#
# COMPACT_ATOMS: atom_id res chain seq x y z
N MET A 1 -12.16 -28.92 -2.67
CA MET A 1 -11.04 -28.16 -2.06
C MET A 1 -10.92 -28.62 -0.60
N PHE A 2 -9.76 -29.12 -0.17
CA PHE A 2 -9.54 -29.53 1.22
C PHE A 2 -8.76 -28.43 1.93
N VAL A 3 -9.46 -27.54 2.64
CA VAL A 3 -8.84 -26.70 3.66
C VAL A 3 -8.89 -27.48 4.96
N ASP A 4 -7.72 -27.64 5.59
CA ASP A 4 -7.66 -28.27 6.91
C ASP A 4 -8.42 -27.37 7.91
N ARG A 5 -9.55 -27.87 8.42
CA ARG A 5 -10.42 -27.13 9.35
C ARG A 5 -9.77 -26.74 10.68
N ARG A 6 -8.52 -27.18 10.94
CA ARG A 6 -7.73 -26.72 12.08
C ARG A 6 -7.27 -25.26 11.96
N TYR A 7 -7.09 -24.75 10.73
CA TYR A 7 -6.75 -23.37 10.49
C TYR A 7 -8.00 -22.49 10.56
N ARG A 8 -7.93 -21.42 11.32
CA ARG A 8 -9.03 -20.47 11.56
C ARG A 8 -8.68 -19.04 11.18
N ASN A 9 -7.44 -18.76 10.86
CA ASN A 9 -6.97 -17.43 10.49
C ASN A 9 -6.20 -17.53 9.18
N PHE A 10 -6.57 -16.72 8.21
CA PHE A 10 -6.00 -16.69 6.87
C PHE A 10 -5.52 -15.28 6.55
N ILE A 11 -4.26 -15.15 6.18
CA ILE A 11 -3.68 -13.96 5.58
C ILE A 11 -3.53 -14.26 4.11
N ILE A 12 -4.18 -13.47 3.27
CA ILE A 12 -4.31 -13.73 1.84
C ILE A 12 -3.79 -12.53 1.08
N ASP A 13 -2.78 -12.74 0.25
CA ASP A 13 -2.31 -11.73 -0.70
C ASP A 13 -3.39 -11.45 -1.76
N MET A 14 -3.42 -10.23 -2.28
CA MET A 14 -4.46 -9.82 -3.22
C MET A 14 -3.97 -9.83 -4.67
N ASP A 15 -2.89 -9.13 -4.97
CA ASP A 15 -2.38 -8.98 -6.33
C ASP A 15 -1.73 -10.29 -6.83
N GLY A 16 -2.31 -10.91 -7.86
CA GLY A 16 -1.87 -12.21 -8.39
C GLY A 16 -2.44 -13.43 -7.66
N VAL A 17 -3.19 -13.25 -6.56
CA VAL A 17 -3.82 -14.33 -5.78
C VAL A 17 -5.35 -14.22 -5.82
N ILE A 18 -5.90 -13.05 -5.56
CA ILE A 18 -7.34 -12.79 -5.65
C ILE A 18 -7.72 -12.26 -7.02
N TYR A 19 -6.91 -11.37 -7.57
CA TYR A 19 -7.13 -10.73 -8.87
C TYR A 19 -5.81 -10.43 -9.58
N ARG A 20 -5.89 -10.12 -10.87
CA ARG A 20 -4.82 -9.49 -11.63
C ARG A 20 -5.36 -8.19 -12.24
N GLY A 21 -4.76 -7.04 -11.91
CA GLY A 21 -5.33 -5.76 -12.27
C GLY A 21 -6.74 -5.58 -11.71
N ASN A 22 -7.75 -5.51 -12.58
CA ASN A 22 -9.17 -5.44 -12.19
C ASN A 22 -9.95 -6.74 -12.47
N THR A 23 -9.26 -7.80 -12.91
CA THR A 23 -9.89 -9.08 -13.26
C THR A 23 -9.73 -10.07 -12.11
N PRO A 24 -10.82 -10.58 -11.51
CA PRO A 24 -10.74 -11.59 -10.48
C PRO A 24 -10.18 -12.89 -11.04
N LEU A 25 -9.36 -13.58 -10.24
CA LEU A 25 -8.89 -14.92 -10.61
C LEU A 25 -10.01 -15.96 -10.42
N PRO A 26 -10.03 -17.02 -11.25
CA PRO A 26 -11.02 -18.09 -11.12
C PRO A 26 -11.07 -18.64 -9.69
N HIS A 27 -12.26 -18.82 -9.17
CA HIS A 27 -12.55 -19.38 -7.85
C HIS A 27 -12.08 -18.57 -6.63
N SER A 28 -11.54 -17.37 -6.82
CA SER A 28 -11.11 -16.53 -5.69
C SER A 28 -12.28 -16.12 -4.79
N ALA A 29 -13.39 -15.67 -5.37
CA ALA A 29 -14.58 -15.29 -4.61
C ALA A 29 -15.23 -16.50 -3.90
N GLU A 30 -15.34 -17.64 -4.57
CA GLU A 30 -15.86 -18.88 -3.98
C GLU A 30 -15.00 -19.34 -2.81
N PHE A 31 -13.67 -19.24 -2.92
CA PHE A 31 -12.75 -19.57 -1.85
C PHE A 31 -12.94 -18.67 -0.62
N ILE A 32 -13.02 -17.36 -0.81
CA ILE A 32 -13.24 -16.44 0.31
C ILE A 32 -14.61 -16.69 0.96
N ASN A 33 -15.67 -16.90 0.17
CA ASN A 33 -16.98 -17.21 0.69
C ASN A 33 -16.97 -18.52 1.48
N PHE A 34 -16.30 -19.56 0.99
CA PHE A 34 -16.11 -20.81 1.73
C PHE A 34 -15.40 -20.59 3.08
N LEU A 35 -14.37 -19.74 3.15
CA LEU A 35 -13.70 -19.42 4.41
C LEU A 35 -14.67 -18.73 5.40
N ARG A 36 -15.56 -17.87 4.89
CA ARG A 36 -16.60 -17.23 5.70
C ARG A 36 -17.62 -18.24 6.23
N GLU A 37 -18.04 -19.21 5.41
CA GLU A 37 -18.99 -20.27 5.79
C GLU A 37 -18.45 -21.15 6.93
N ILE A 38 -17.14 -21.38 6.99
CA ILE A 38 -16.51 -22.14 8.08
C ILE A 38 -16.07 -21.25 9.26
N ASP A 39 -16.55 -19.99 9.31
CA ASP A 39 -16.25 -19.00 10.35
C ASP A 39 -14.74 -18.74 10.54
N ALA A 40 -13.97 -18.76 9.45
CA ALA A 40 -12.56 -18.41 9.45
C ALA A 40 -12.38 -16.88 9.38
N LYS A 41 -11.39 -16.38 10.11
CA LYS A 41 -10.96 -14.99 10.01
C LYS A 41 -10.08 -14.82 8.77
N VAL A 42 -10.38 -13.82 7.97
CA VAL A 42 -9.64 -13.48 6.75
C VAL A 42 -9.06 -12.08 6.89
N VAL A 43 -7.78 -11.93 6.57
CA VAL A 43 -7.09 -10.66 6.39
C VAL A 43 -6.55 -10.62 4.98
N PHE A 44 -6.89 -9.58 4.24
CA PHE A 44 -6.36 -9.28 2.92
C PHE A 44 -5.09 -8.45 3.08
N PHE A 45 -3.99 -8.95 2.54
CA PHE A 45 -2.68 -8.31 2.65
C PHE A 45 -2.21 -7.84 1.26
N SER A 46 -1.56 -6.68 1.18
CA SER A 46 -0.98 -6.20 -0.07
C SER A 46 0.24 -5.31 0.19
N ASN A 47 1.29 -5.50 -0.60
CA ASN A 47 2.45 -4.60 -0.67
C ASN A 47 2.15 -3.31 -1.46
N ASN A 48 0.99 -3.19 -2.08
CA ASN A 48 0.58 -2.03 -2.85
C ASN A 48 -0.05 -0.96 -1.95
N SER A 49 0.49 0.26 -2.00
CA SER A 49 0.06 1.42 -1.20
C SER A 49 -0.83 2.42 -1.98
N THR A 50 -1.21 2.11 -3.22
CA THR A 50 -1.93 3.08 -4.09
C THR A 50 -3.37 3.31 -3.68
N LEU A 51 -4.04 2.30 -3.12
CA LEU A 51 -5.44 2.36 -2.72
C LEU A 51 -5.59 2.48 -1.20
N SER A 52 -6.60 3.24 -0.77
CA SER A 52 -7.04 3.24 0.62
C SER A 52 -7.79 1.95 0.95
N ARG A 53 -7.95 1.64 2.25
CA ARG A 53 -8.73 0.47 2.68
C ARG A 53 -10.15 0.49 2.13
N LYS A 54 -10.79 1.66 2.12
CA LYS A 54 -12.11 1.84 1.54
C LYS A 54 -12.16 1.48 0.05
N GLN A 55 -11.18 1.97 -0.72
CA GLN A 55 -11.06 1.65 -2.15
C GLN A 55 -10.80 0.16 -2.40
N TYR A 56 -10.01 -0.50 -1.53
CA TYR A 56 -9.84 -1.96 -1.58
C TYR A 56 -11.16 -2.71 -1.31
N VAL A 57 -11.95 -2.28 -0.32
CA VAL A 57 -13.27 -2.87 -0.05
C VAL A 57 -14.20 -2.74 -1.26
N GLU A 58 -14.25 -1.56 -1.88
CA GLU A 58 -15.03 -1.33 -3.10
C GLU A 58 -14.54 -2.22 -4.26
N LYS A 59 -13.23 -2.31 -4.47
CA LYS A 59 -12.63 -3.16 -5.50
C LYS A 59 -12.99 -4.63 -5.30
N LEU A 60 -12.85 -5.16 -4.10
CA LEU A 60 -13.20 -6.54 -3.76
C LEU A 60 -14.72 -6.79 -3.92
N SER A 61 -15.54 -5.83 -3.51
CA SER A 61 -17.00 -5.92 -3.67
C SER A 61 -17.42 -6.04 -5.14
N ASN A 62 -16.78 -5.29 -6.04
CA ASN A 62 -17.00 -5.37 -7.48
C ASN A 62 -16.63 -6.74 -8.08
N MET A 63 -15.81 -7.51 -7.36
CA MET A 63 -15.40 -8.88 -7.71
C MET A 63 -16.24 -9.96 -6.99
N GLY A 64 -17.32 -9.56 -6.29
CA GLY A 64 -18.18 -10.48 -5.52
C GLY A 64 -17.59 -10.95 -4.19
N ILE A 65 -16.54 -10.27 -3.69
CA ILE A 65 -15.88 -10.59 -2.43
C ILE A 65 -16.27 -9.55 -1.38
N LYS A 66 -16.93 -9.98 -0.31
CA LYS A 66 -17.24 -9.11 0.82
C LYS A 66 -16.01 -8.95 1.72
N ALA A 67 -15.60 -7.72 1.93
CA ALA A 67 -14.52 -7.36 2.84
C ALA A 67 -14.92 -6.15 3.70
N ARG A 68 -14.25 -5.97 4.84
CA ARG A 68 -14.38 -4.80 5.72
C ARG A 68 -13.03 -4.10 5.78
N GLU A 69 -13.02 -2.81 6.07
CA GLU A 69 -11.78 -2.03 6.12
C GLU A 69 -10.76 -2.58 7.14
N GLU A 70 -11.23 -3.09 8.28
CA GLU A 70 -10.38 -3.71 9.29
C GLU A 70 -9.74 -5.03 8.85
N GLU A 71 -10.20 -5.63 7.76
CA GLU A 71 -9.63 -6.84 7.17
C GLU A 71 -8.56 -6.53 6.11
N ILE A 72 -8.40 -5.25 5.75
CA ILE A 72 -7.42 -4.82 4.74
C ILE A 72 -6.14 -4.34 5.43
N VAL A 73 -5.02 -4.93 5.05
CA VAL A 73 -3.69 -4.53 5.51
C VAL A 73 -2.82 -4.26 4.28
N SER A 74 -2.55 -2.99 4.02
CA SER A 74 -1.67 -2.55 2.93
C SER A 74 -0.31 -2.08 3.47
N SER A 75 0.69 -2.02 2.59
CA SER A 75 1.99 -1.42 2.95
C SER A 75 1.84 0.05 3.37
N GLY A 76 0.90 0.80 2.77
CA GLY A 76 0.58 2.16 3.19
C GLY A 76 0.07 2.25 4.62
N LEU A 77 -0.87 1.37 5.01
CA LEU A 77 -1.37 1.27 6.38
C LEU A 77 -0.25 0.97 7.38
N ILE A 78 0.61 0.00 7.07
CA ILE A 78 1.72 -0.39 7.97
C ILE A 78 2.72 0.75 8.10
N THR A 79 3.11 1.38 6.99
CA THR A 79 4.02 2.53 7.00
C THR A 79 3.46 3.66 7.86
N ALA A 80 2.19 4.02 7.67
CA ALA A 80 1.54 5.06 8.46
C ALA A 80 1.45 4.68 9.95
N TYR A 81 1.19 3.40 10.27
CA TYR A 81 1.18 2.91 11.65
C TYR A 81 2.56 3.04 12.31
N CYS A 82 3.62 2.58 11.67
CA CYS A 82 4.97 2.65 12.20
C CYS A 82 5.39 4.11 12.45
N LEU A 83 5.24 4.97 11.44
CA LEU A 83 5.61 6.39 11.54
C LEU A 83 4.82 7.11 12.65
N SER A 84 3.52 6.81 12.80
CA SER A 84 2.72 7.42 13.87
C SER A 84 3.16 7.02 15.29
N LYS A 85 3.88 5.91 15.42
CA LYS A 85 4.45 5.45 16.69
C LYS A 85 5.85 6.04 16.93
N GLU A 86 6.65 6.11 15.89
CA GLU A 86 8.04 6.59 15.97
C GLU A 86 8.12 8.11 16.09
N ASN A 87 7.31 8.83 15.30
CA ASN A 87 7.32 10.30 15.26
C ASN A 87 5.89 10.86 15.06
N PRO A 88 5.06 10.90 16.11
CA PRO A 88 3.69 11.40 16.03
C PRO A 88 3.63 12.86 15.55
N GLY A 89 2.79 13.12 14.55
CA GLY A 89 2.60 14.47 14.01
C GLY A 89 3.73 14.94 13.08
N ALA A 90 4.64 14.04 12.68
CA ALA A 90 5.75 14.37 11.78
C ALA A 90 5.29 15.06 10.50
N SER A 91 6.10 16.03 10.06
CA SER A 91 5.96 16.71 8.78
C SER A 91 6.58 15.86 7.68
N LEU A 92 5.79 15.41 6.70
CA LEU A 92 6.21 14.44 5.70
C LEU A 92 6.02 14.98 4.28
N TYR A 93 7.07 14.86 3.47
CA TYR A 93 6.94 14.96 2.02
C TYR A 93 6.64 13.58 1.45
N VAL A 94 5.51 13.45 0.75
CA VAL A 94 5.00 12.14 0.30
C VAL A 94 5.02 12.05 -1.21
N ILE A 95 5.74 11.06 -1.72
CA ILE A 95 5.65 10.55 -3.09
C ILE A 95 4.81 9.28 -3.02
N GLY A 96 3.59 9.34 -3.53
CA GLY A 96 2.64 8.25 -3.45
C GLY A 96 1.24 8.70 -3.83
N GLU A 97 0.39 7.72 -4.09
CA GLU A 97 -0.99 7.96 -4.47
C GLU A 97 -1.90 8.14 -3.25
N GLU A 98 -3.19 8.32 -3.50
CA GLU A 98 -4.20 8.69 -2.50
C GLU A 98 -4.23 7.73 -1.30
N GLY A 99 -4.11 6.42 -1.53
CA GLY A 99 -4.16 5.43 -0.45
C GLY A 99 -3.11 5.65 0.62
N LEU A 100 -1.85 5.88 0.23
CA LEU A 100 -0.78 6.17 1.19
C LEU A 100 -1.02 7.50 1.91
N ARG A 101 -1.45 8.53 1.18
CA ARG A 101 -1.71 9.88 1.75
C ARG A 101 -2.86 9.82 2.76
N GLU A 102 -3.93 9.11 2.44
CA GLU A 102 -5.08 8.94 3.31
C GLU A 102 -4.68 8.22 4.62
N GLU A 103 -3.94 7.10 4.54
CA GLU A 103 -3.50 6.36 5.73
C GLU A 103 -2.58 7.20 6.63
N LEU A 104 -1.65 7.97 6.05
CA LEU A 104 -0.78 8.88 6.80
C LEU A 104 -1.59 10.01 7.47
N GLY A 105 -2.50 10.64 6.72
CA GLY A 105 -3.35 11.71 7.23
C GLY A 105 -4.28 11.25 8.35
N GLN A 106 -4.92 10.09 8.23
CA GLN A 106 -5.79 9.49 9.25
C GLN A 106 -5.04 9.21 10.57
N ARG A 107 -3.71 9.07 10.50
CA ARG A 107 -2.85 8.88 11.68
C ARG A 107 -2.21 10.17 12.19
N GLY A 108 -2.69 11.33 11.72
CA GLY A 108 -2.28 12.64 12.21
C GLY A 108 -0.91 13.10 11.71
N MET A 109 -0.39 12.53 10.60
CA MET A 109 0.82 13.04 9.96
C MET A 109 0.53 14.36 9.23
N ASN A 110 1.47 15.31 9.28
CA ASN A 110 1.37 16.57 8.56
C ASN A 110 1.96 16.41 7.14
N LEU A 111 1.11 16.30 6.13
CA LEU A 111 1.54 16.08 4.75
C LEU A 111 1.84 17.42 4.07
N VAL A 112 3.04 17.55 3.51
CA VAL A 112 3.53 18.77 2.85
C VAL A 112 3.54 18.57 1.32
N GLU A 113 2.81 19.41 0.60
CA GLU A 113 2.69 19.33 -0.88
C GLU A 113 3.92 19.95 -1.58
N VAL A 114 4.35 21.13 -1.12
CA VAL A 114 5.57 21.78 -1.60
C VAL A 114 6.50 21.90 -0.42
N PRO A 115 7.55 21.07 -0.33
CA PRO A 115 8.35 21.01 0.86
C PRO A 115 9.16 22.29 1.07
N PRO A 116 9.22 22.77 2.32
CA PRO A 116 10.18 23.80 2.72
C PRO A 116 11.62 23.26 2.79
N TYR A 117 11.85 22.02 2.31
CA TYR A 117 13.09 21.23 2.38
C TYR A 117 13.58 20.90 3.80
N GLN A 118 12.85 21.30 4.81
CA GLN A 118 13.05 20.96 6.23
C GLN A 118 11.79 20.25 6.70
N VAL A 119 11.73 18.96 6.47
CA VAL A 119 10.66 18.06 6.90
C VAL A 119 11.28 16.90 7.71
N ASP A 120 10.48 16.25 8.54
CA ASP A 120 10.97 15.13 9.36
C ASP A 120 11.25 13.88 8.53
N GLY A 121 10.49 13.69 7.44
CA GLY A 121 10.67 12.52 6.60
C GLY A 121 10.16 12.68 5.16
N VAL A 122 10.75 11.87 4.29
CA VAL A 122 10.29 11.62 2.93
C VAL A 122 9.75 10.20 2.87
N VAL A 123 8.48 10.05 2.51
CA VAL A 123 7.82 8.74 2.39
C VAL A 123 7.51 8.47 0.94
N VAL A 124 7.99 7.33 0.43
CA VAL A 124 7.82 6.92 -0.96
C VAL A 124 6.99 5.64 -1.03
N GLY A 125 5.89 5.71 -1.75
CA GLY A 125 5.10 4.59 -2.24
C GLY A 125 5.06 4.57 -3.76
N MET A 126 4.26 3.66 -4.31
CA MET A 126 3.98 3.65 -5.73
C MET A 126 3.26 4.95 -6.13
N ASP A 127 3.75 5.61 -7.18
CA ASP A 127 3.20 6.86 -7.73
C ASP A 127 3.33 6.88 -9.25
N ARG A 128 2.23 6.63 -9.95
CA ARG A 128 2.18 6.65 -11.43
C ARG A 128 2.37 8.05 -12.03
N GLN A 129 2.33 9.09 -11.19
CA GLN A 129 2.62 10.47 -11.59
C GLN A 129 4.00 10.94 -11.11
N PHE A 130 4.89 10.00 -10.77
CA PHE A 130 6.26 10.31 -10.39
C PHE A 130 6.98 11.07 -11.51
N ASN A 131 7.74 12.09 -11.14
CA ASN A 131 8.44 12.95 -12.10
C ASN A 131 9.68 13.59 -11.48
N PHE A 132 10.51 14.23 -12.34
CA PHE A 132 11.76 14.86 -11.94
C PHE A 132 11.60 15.89 -10.81
N LYS A 133 10.48 16.64 -10.78
CA LYS A 133 10.22 17.62 -9.72
C LYS A 133 10.02 16.94 -8.36
N LYS A 134 9.23 15.86 -8.30
CA LYS A 134 9.03 15.07 -7.09
C LYS A 134 10.35 14.47 -6.60
N MET A 135 11.14 13.91 -7.51
CA MET A 135 12.47 13.36 -7.21
C MET A 135 13.40 14.44 -6.64
N SER A 136 13.51 15.59 -7.30
CA SER A 136 14.37 16.69 -6.84
C SER A 136 13.95 17.23 -5.47
N ASN A 137 12.66 17.33 -5.18
CA ASN A 137 12.17 17.74 -3.88
C ASN A 137 12.55 16.73 -2.79
N ALA A 138 12.31 15.42 -3.05
CA ALA A 138 12.68 14.36 -2.12
C ALA A 138 14.19 14.39 -1.80
N MET A 139 15.02 14.42 -2.82
CA MET A 139 16.47 14.49 -2.66
C MET A 139 16.91 15.69 -1.80
N ARG A 140 16.35 16.89 -2.06
CA ARG A 140 16.65 18.09 -1.26
C ARG A 140 16.23 17.93 0.20
N CYS A 141 15.06 17.35 0.47
CA CYS A 141 14.63 17.08 1.83
C CYS A 141 15.59 16.12 2.55
N ILE A 142 16.00 15.03 1.88
CA ILE A 142 16.93 14.04 2.43
C ILE A 142 18.30 14.66 2.71
N LEU A 143 18.85 15.45 1.79
CA LEU A 143 20.11 16.16 1.97
C LEU A 143 20.05 17.20 3.11
N ASN A 144 18.86 17.69 3.48
CA ASN A 144 18.64 18.56 4.65
C ASN A 144 18.30 17.78 5.93
N GLY A 145 18.49 16.45 5.93
CA GLY A 145 18.39 15.61 7.13
C GLY A 145 17.04 14.90 7.33
N ALA A 146 16.12 14.96 6.36
CA ALA A 146 14.89 14.18 6.44
C ALA A 146 15.18 12.67 6.39
N SER A 147 14.50 11.89 7.23
CA SER A 147 14.53 10.44 7.17
C SER A 147 13.88 9.94 5.87
N PHE A 148 14.39 8.85 5.30
CA PHE A 148 13.91 8.29 4.05
C PHE A 148 13.22 6.95 4.26
N TYR A 149 11.94 6.85 3.87
CA TYR A 149 11.09 5.68 4.08
C TYR A 149 10.48 5.21 2.76
N GLY A 150 10.50 3.88 2.53
CA GLY A 150 9.82 3.24 1.42
C GLY A 150 8.70 2.32 1.91
N THR A 151 7.57 2.28 1.22
CA THR A 151 6.47 1.38 1.57
C THR A 151 6.76 -0.07 1.21
N ASN A 152 7.53 -0.31 0.15
CA ASN A 152 8.02 -1.63 -0.25
C ASN A 152 9.21 -1.49 -1.21
N PRO A 153 10.13 -2.48 -1.28
CA PRO A 153 11.31 -2.42 -2.14
C PRO A 153 11.10 -3.02 -3.54
N ASP A 154 9.90 -3.46 -3.92
CA ASP A 154 9.67 -4.17 -5.17
C ASP A 154 9.99 -3.30 -6.39
N PRO A 155 10.96 -3.70 -7.25
CA PRO A 155 11.39 -2.90 -8.39
C PRO A 155 10.34 -2.85 -9.51
N SER A 156 9.48 -3.87 -9.57
CA SER A 156 8.43 -3.99 -10.59
C SER A 156 7.24 -4.78 -10.07
N PHE A 157 6.11 -4.66 -10.74
CA PHE A 157 4.92 -5.47 -10.48
C PHE A 157 4.28 -5.93 -11.80
N PRO A 158 3.60 -7.09 -11.83
CA PRO A 158 2.96 -7.61 -13.02
C PRO A 158 1.64 -6.89 -13.30
N THR A 159 1.41 -6.60 -14.59
CA THR A 159 0.15 -6.10 -15.14
C THR A 159 -0.38 -7.04 -16.22
N GLU A 160 -1.51 -6.72 -16.81
CA GLU A 160 -2.07 -7.49 -17.94
C GLU A 160 -1.15 -7.44 -19.17
N ASP A 161 -0.44 -6.30 -19.37
CA ASP A 161 0.43 -6.05 -20.54
C ASP A 161 1.92 -6.32 -20.27
N GLY A 162 2.28 -6.91 -19.09
CA GLY A 162 3.66 -7.20 -18.73
C GLY A 162 4.08 -6.61 -17.38
N PHE A 163 5.35 -6.21 -17.23
CA PHE A 163 5.85 -5.63 -15.98
C PHE A 163 5.91 -4.11 -16.06
N MET A 164 5.47 -3.47 -14.97
CA MET A 164 5.58 -2.02 -14.76
C MET A 164 6.54 -1.73 -13.60
N PRO A 165 7.24 -0.55 -13.62
CA PRO A 165 8.07 -0.14 -12.49
C PRO A 165 7.27 -0.04 -11.21
N GLY A 166 7.78 -0.62 -10.12
CA GLY A 166 7.19 -0.57 -8.79
C GLY A 166 7.76 0.55 -7.90
N CYS A 167 7.39 0.53 -6.63
CA CYS A 167 7.88 1.48 -5.62
C CYS A 167 9.42 1.44 -5.51
N GLY A 168 10.02 0.24 -5.58
CA GLY A 168 11.49 0.08 -5.52
C GLY A 168 12.23 0.81 -6.64
N ALA A 169 11.65 0.91 -7.85
CA ALA A 169 12.25 1.69 -8.93
C ALA A 169 12.26 3.20 -8.63
N ILE A 170 11.19 3.71 -7.98
CA ILE A 170 11.12 5.10 -7.52
C ILE A 170 12.14 5.33 -6.41
N LEU A 171 12.22 4.43 -5.42
CA LEU A 171 13.21 4.50 -4.34
C LEU A 171 14.62 4.57 -4.87
N ALA A 172 15.00 3.62 -5.75
CA ALA A 172 16.33 3.57 -6.37
C ALA A 172 16.71 4.83 -7.15
N SER A 173 15.72 5.56 -7.70
CA SER A 173 15.97 6.83 -8.40
C SER A 173 16.28 8.00 -7.46
N ILE A 174 15.95 7.88 -6.16
CA ILE A 174 16.11 8.93 -5.14
C ILE A 174 17.31 8.62 -4.24
N GLU A 175 17.66 7.33 -4.06
CA GLU A 175 18.85 6.94 -3.30
C GLU A 175 20.12 7.56 -3.89
N VAL A 176 20.84 8.30 -3.06
CA VAL A 176 22.05 9.05 -3.45
C VAL A 176 23.29 8.40 -2.82
#